data_845e1e83b9fecaba8b5ac9272b75b3ac
#
_entry.id   845e1e83b9fecaba8b5ac9272b75b3ac
#
_cell.length_a   1.000
_cell.length_b   1.000
_cell.length_c   1.000
_cell.angle_alpha   90.00
_cell.angle_beta   90.00
_cell.angle_gamma   90.00
#
_symmetry.space_group_name_H-M   'P 1'
#
loop_
_entity.id
_entity.type
_entity.pdbx_description
1 polymer ?
#
loop_
_entity_poly.entity_id
_entity_poly.type
_entity_poly.pdbx_seq_one_letter_code
_entity_poly.pdbx_strand_id
1 'polypeptide(L)'
;VGPLPLNNPNGVRWSTALGYLTMSRDRPNLTISADSHTTRVLIEDKKAVGIEYEKNGVLKQAFSDEVVLSAGPIGSPHLLMLSGLGRREQLEAADIEVIADMRGVGQNLRDHPAVHVRWRAEDDFQMPDVEVGPQKVALRYTAVGSELRNDMVAVMRWNSPNREFLMSVGLYLAKASGEMRLVSADSHVQPELDYHLLNHPYDLERMRAGVRMHLEFGEHPAYEGILKEVIDPLPADLESDDTLDNWLLRSAATMHHISCTARMGNESDPMAVVDQYGRVHGIEGLRVCDLSIMPDCPRANTNSPAMTIGERIADFMKAE
;
A
#
# COMPACT_ATOMS: atom_id res chain seq x y z
N VAL A 1 7.48 21.47 -7.46
CA VAL A 1 8.00 21.32 -6.08
C VAL A 1 7.03 21.96 -5.13
N GLY A 2 6.74 21.31 -4.03
CA GLY A 2 5.85 21.85 -3.01
C GLY A 2 6.04 21.18 -1.66
N PRO A 3 5.50 21.81 -0.59
CA PRO A 3 5.52 21.20 0.73
C PRO A 3 4.69 19.91 0.74
N LEU A 4 5.16 18.91 1.51
CA LEU A 4 4.36 17.74 1.81
C LEU A 4 3.38 18.08 2.94
N PRO A 5 2.07 17.95 2.73
CA PRO A 5 1.12 18.07 3.82
C PRO A 5 1.31 16.91 4.81
N LEU A 6 1.43 17.24 6.08
CA LEU A 6 1.62 16.28 7.15
C LEU A 6 0.43 16.32 8.11
N ASN A 7 -0.01 15.15 8.58
CA ASN A 7 -1.03 15.03 9.60
C ASN A 7 -0.42 14.97 11.00
N ASN A 8 0.37 15.97 11.36
CA ASN A 8 1.09 16.07 12.64
C ASN A 8 0.91 17.43 13.33
N PRO A 9 -0.30 17.85 13.67
CA PRO A 9 -0.52 19.10 14.39
C PRO A 9 0.25 19.06 15.71
N ASN A 10 0.98 20.14 15.99
CA ASN A 10 1.81 20.28 17.20
C ASN A 10 2.84 19.14 17.38
N GLY A 11 3.38 18.60 16.28
CA GLY A 11 4.36 17.51 16.31
C GLY A 11 3.79 16.12 16.61
N VAL A 12 2.50 15.99 16.84
CA VAL A 12 1.83 14.71 17.13
C VAL A 12 1.27 14.12 15.83
N ARG A 13 1.65 12.87 15.50
CA ARG A 13 1.05 12.13 14.38
C ARG A 13 -0.44 11.94 14.63
N TRP A 14 -1.29 12.64 13.88
CA TRP A 14 -2.74 12.55 14.00
C TRP A 14 -3.26 11.32 13.26
N SER A 15 -3.26 10.18 13.95
CA SER A 15 -3.76 8.91 13.40
C SER A 15 -5.29 8.88 13.36
N THR A 16 -5.86 7.92 12.64
CA THR A 16 -7.31 7.66 12.64
C THR A 16 -7.83 7.29 14.02
N ALA A 17 -7.01 6.67 14.88
CA ALA A 17 -7.37 6.41 16.27
C ALA A 17 -7.62 7.72 17.04
N LEU A 18 -6.76 8.73 16.86
CA LEU A 18 -6.96 10.06 17.47
C LEU A 18 -8.09 10.84 16.80
N GLY A 19 -8.18 10.78 15.46
CA GLY A 19 -9.14 11.55 14.69
C GLY A 19 -10.58 11.02 14.74
N TYR A 20 -10.78 9.72 14.93
CA TYR A 20 -12.09 9.09 14.92
C TYR A 20 -12.42 8.35 16.22
N LEU A 21 -11.61 7.40 16.64
CA LEU A 21 -11.95 6.55 17.79
C LEU A 21 -11.97 7.34 19.10
N THR A 22 -11.00 8.22 19.35
CA THR A 22 -10.95 9.01 20.59
C THR A 22 -12.21 9.85 20.76
N MET A 23 -12.71 10.45 19.69
CA MET A 23 -13.93 11.25 19.70
C MET A 23 -15.24 10.43 19.79
N SER A 24 -15.17 9.14 19.58
CA SER A 24 -16.35 8.26 19.48
C SER A 24 -16.42 7.21 20.58
N ARG A 25 -15.40 7.11 21.46
CA ARG A 25 -15.30 6.02 22.46
C ARG A 25 -16.47 5.94 23.43
N ASP A 26 -17.07 7.07 23.76
CA ASP A 26 -18.16 7.16 24.74
C ASP A 26 -19.55 6.94 24.11
N ARG A 27 -19.61 6.61 22.82
CA ARG A 27 -20.89 6.29 22.16
C ARG A 27 -21.44 4.97 22.69
N PRO A 28 -22.70 4.90 23.16
CA PRO A 28 -23.28 3.68 23.73
C PRO A 28 -23.46 2.55 22.71
N ASN A 29 -23.46 2.88 21.43
CA ASN A 29 -23.58 1.92 20.31
C ASN A 29 -22.23 1.52 19.69
N LEU A 30 -21.09 1.89 20.31
CA LEU A 30 -19.75 1.49 19.85
C LEU A 30 -19.10 0.54 20.87
N THR A 31 -18.80 -0.68 20.42
CA THR A 31 -17.99 -1.63 21.18
C THR A 31 -16.67 -1.86 20.45
N ILE A 32 -15.55 -1.63 21.16
CA ILE A 32 -14.20 -1.89 20.66
C ILE A 32 -13.65 -3.12 21.36
N SER A 33 -13.42 -4.21 20.61
CA SER A 33 -12.81 -5.44 21.11
C SER A 33 -11.36 -5.51 20.62
N ALA A 34 -10.44 -4.93 21.38
CA ALA A 34 -9.01 -5.04 21.12
C ALA A 34 -8.51 -6.48 21.38
N ASP A 35 -7.30 -6.78 20.89
CA ASP A 35 -6.63 -8.08 21.04
C ASP A 35 -7.51 -9.25 20.59
N SER A 36 -8.22 -9.05 19.49
CA SER A 36 -9.13 -10.03 18.88
C SER A 36 -8.66 -10.28 17.44
N HIS A 37 -8.05 -11.45 17.21
CA HIS A 37 -7.56 -11.84 15.90
C HIS A 37 -8.68 -12.53 15.12
N THR A 38 -9.21 -11.86 14.09
CA THR A 38 -10.25 -12.43 13.22
C THR A 38 -9.66 -13.53 12.36
N THR A 39 -10.23 -14.72 12.41
CA THR A 39 -9.76 -15.89 11.68
C THR A 39 -10.48 -16.08 10.35
N ARG A 40 -11.78 -15.79 10.31
CA ARG A 40 -12.60 -15.84 9.09
C ARG A 40 -13.95 -15.14 9.25
N VAL A 41 -14.61 -14.89 8.14
CA VAL A 41 -16.03 -14.52 8.06
C VAL A 41 -16.86 -15.79 8.09
N LEU A 42 -17.95 -15.78 8.83
CA LEU A 42 -18.94 -16.85 8.84
C LEU A 42 -19.96 -16.60 7.73
N ILE A 43 -20.08 -17.55 6.80
CA ILE A 43 -20.94 -17.43 5.62
C ILE A 43 -21.87 -18.62 5.57
N GLU A 44 -23.17 -18.35 5.52
CA GLU A 44 -24.25 -19.35 5.39
C GLU A 44 -25.11 -18.97 4.17
N ASP A 45 -25.36 -19.91 3.27
CA ASP A 45 -26.19 -19.72 2.08
C ASP A 45 -25.82 -18.44 1.28
N LYS A 46 -24.53 -18.16 1.11
CA LYS A 46 -23.97 -16.95 0.48
C LYS A 46 -24.31 -15.63 1.20
N LYS A 47 -24.56 -15.68 2.48
CA LYS A 47 -24.77 -14.53 3.35
C LYS A 47 -23.71 -14.53 4.46
N ALA A 48 -23.04 -13.40 4.67
CA ALA A 48 -22.20 -13.20 5.84
C ALA A 48 -23.10 -13.03 7.08
N VAL A 49 -22.90 -13.89 8.09
CA VAL A 49 -23.69 -13.89 9.32
C VAL A 49 -22.88 -13.46 10.54
N GLY A 50 -21.58 -13.27 10.40
CA GLY A 50 -20.69 -12.87 11.48
C GLY A 50 -19.23 -13.17 11.19
N ILE A 51 -18.44 -13.18 12.24
CA ILE A 51 -17.00 -13.49 12.20
C ILE A 51 -16.64 -14.50 13.27
N GLU A 52 -15.60 -15.28 12.98
CA GLU A 52 -14.86 -16.05 13.98
C GLU A 52 -13.57 -15.31 14.31
N TYR A 53 -13.23 -15.27 15.59
CA TYR A 53 -12.02 -14.59 16.05
C TYR A 53 -11.43 -15.29 17.28
N GLU A 54 -10.12 -15.17 17.43
CA GLU A 54 -9.41 -15.64 18.61
C GLU A 54 -9.18 -14.49 19.60
N LYS A 55 -9.46 -14.73 20.86
CA LYS A 55 -9.15 -13.80 21.96
C LYS A 55 -8.63 -14.58 23.17
N ASN A 56 -7.40 -14.25 23.60
CA ASN A 56 -6.72 -14.94 24.69
C ASN A 56 -6.58 -16.47 24.46
N GLY A 57 -6.30 -16.88 23.22
CA GLY A 57 -6.16 -18.28 22.84
C GLY A 57 -7.49 -19.05 22.75
N VAL A 58 -8.63 -18.37 22.78
CA VAL A 58 -9.95 -18.98 22.70
C VAL A 58 -10.70 -18.49 21.46
N LEU A 59 -11.13 -19.40 20.61
CA LEU A 59 -12.02 -19.09 19.48
C LEU A 59 -13.40 -18.68 19.97
N LYS A 60 -13.92 -17.63 19.38
CA LYS A 60 -15.21 -17.01 19.66
C LYS A 60 -15.89 -16.62 18.35
N GLN A 61 -17.20 -16.40 18.41
CA GLN A 61 -17.98 -15.92 17.28
C GLN A 61 -18.74 -14.66 17.68
N ALA A 62 -18.88 -13.76 16.71
CA ALA A 62 -19.75 -12.59 16.80
C ALA A 62 -20.65 -12.55 15.58
N PHE A 63 -21.95 -12.41 15.79
CA PHE A 63 -22.95 -12.42 14.72
C PHE A 63 -23.46 -11.02 14.43
N SER A 64 -23.78 -10.75 13.16
CA SER A 64 -24.26 -9.46 12.66
C SER A 64 -25.01 -9.65 11.35
N ASP A 65 -25.92 -8.72 11.03
CA ASP A 65 -26.59 -8.67 9.74
C ASP A 65 -25.64 -8.18 8.62
N GLU A 66 -24.57 -7.47 8.96
CA GLU A 66 -23.55 -7.00 8.02
C GLU A 66 -22.15 -7.08 8.63
N VAL A 67 -21.19 -7.52 7.85
CA VAL A 67 -19.76 -7.58 8.16
C VAL A 67 -19.00 -6.65 7.22
N VAL A 68 -18.16 -5.77 7.78
CA VAL A 68 -17.30 -4.85 7.01
C VAL A 68 -15.84 -5.18 7.29
N LEU A 69 -15.13 -5.65 6.27
CA LEU A 69 -13.69 -5.89 6.35
C LEU A 69 -12.93 -4.58 6.12
N SER A 70 -12.11 -4.20 7.09
CA SER A 70 -11.23 -3.03 7.02
C SER A 70 -9.82 -3.38 7.52
N ALA A 71 -9.37 -4.61 7.21
CA ALA A 71 -8.10 -5.16 7.66
C ALA A 71 -6.91 -4.73 6.77
N GLY A 72 -7.16 -3.83 5.80
CA GLY A 72 -6.19 -3.32 4.87
C GLY A 72 -5.94 -4.24 3.66
N PRO A 73 -5.10 -3.79 2.71
CA PRO A 73 -4.94 -4.45 1.41
C PRO A 73 -4.23 -5.82 1.45
N ILE A 74 -3.78 -6.23 2.62
CA ILE A 74 -3.28 -7.59 2.87
C ILE A 74 -4.30 -8.38 3.68
N GLY A 75 -4.77 -7.83 4.81
CA GLY A 75 -5.63 -8.54 5.73
C GLY A 75 -7.03 -8.83 5.19
N SER A 76 -7.67 -7.88 4.48
CA SER A 76 -9.02 -8.08 3.95
C SER A 76 -9.09 -9.16 2.88
N PRO A 77 -8.25 -9.18 1.81
CA PRO A 77 -8.24 -10.30 0.88
C PRO A 77 -7.78 -11.62 1.53
N HIS A 78 -6.89 -11.59 2.51
CA HIS A 78 -6.52 -12.79 3.27
C HIS A 78 -7.74 -13.37 4.00
N LEU A 79 -8.51 -12.54 4.71
CA LEU A 79 -9.75 -12.96 5.36
C LEU A 79 -10.80 -13.48 4.37
N LEU A 80 -10.92 -12.87 3.18
CA LEU A 80 -11.79 -13.40 2.11
C LEU A 80 -11.36 -14.83 1.73
N MET A 81 -10.06 -15.06 1.47
CA MET A 81 -9.55 -16.39 1.14
C MET A 81 -9.77 -17.39 2.27
N LEU A 82 -9.44 -17.04 3.52
CA LEU A 82 -9.67 -17.89 4.70
C LEU A 82 -11.16 -18.22 4.92
N SER A 83 -12.04 -17.41 4.33
CA SER A 83 -13.50 -17.60 4.40
C SER A 83 -14.06 -18.33 3.16
N GLY A 84 -13.23 -18.93 2.33
CA GLY A 84 -13.67 -19.66 1.13
C GLY A 84 -14.02 -18.80 -0.07
N LEU A 85 -13.61 -17.51 -0.07
CA LEU A 85 -13.84 -16.55 -1.15
C LEU A 85 -12.50 -16.22 -1.83
N GLY A 86 -12.20 -16.86 -2.95
CA GLY A 86 -10.92 -16.68 -3.64
C GLY A 86 -10.78 -17.62 -4.82
N ARG A 87 -9.58 -17.69 -5.37
CA ARG A 87 -9.28 -18.61 -6.47
C ARG A 87 -9.40 -20.06 -5.99
N ARG A 88 -10.24 -20.83 -6.64
CA ARG A 88 -10.54 -22.24 -6.33
C ARG A 88 -9.27 -23.05 -6.07
N GLU A 89 -8.29 -22.96 -6.97
CA GLU A 89 -7.08 -23.76 -6.89
C GLU A 89 -6.24 -23.46 -5.63
N GLN A 90 -6.23 -22.21 -5.18
CA GLN A 90 -5.51 -21.81 -3.97
C GLN A 90 -6.25 -22.26 -2.70
N LEU A 91 -7.57 -22.15 -2.69
CA LEU A 91 -8.41 -22.57 -1.56
C LEU A 91 -8.32 -24.09 -1.38
N GLU A 92 -8.49 -24.86 -2.46
CA GLU A 92 -8.38 -26.32 -2.44
C GLU A 92 -6.98 -26.78 -2.01
N ALA A 93 -5.92 -26.11 -2.47
CA ALA A 93 -4.53 -26.41 -2.05
C ALA A 93 -4.27 -26.14 -0.55
N ALA A 94 -5.05 -25.28 0.06
CA ALA A 94 -5.01 -24.96 1.50
C ALA A 94 -6.07 -25.73 2.32
N ASP A 95 -6.77 -26.72 1.74
CA ASP A 95 -7.86 -27.47 2.38
C ASP A 95 -9.01 -26.56 2.88
N ILE A 96 -9.29 -25.45 2.19
CA ILE A 96 -10.40 -24.55 2.48
C ILE A 96 -11.57 -24.85 1.54
N GLU A 97 -12.77 -24.98 2.12
CA GLU A 97 -14.02 -25.14 1.35
C GLU A 97 -14.25 -23.91 0.45
N VAL A 98 -14.51 -24.16 -0.83
CA VAL A 98 -14.78 -23.09 -1.80
C VAL A 98 -16.24 -22.68 -1.74
N ILE A 99 -16.52 -21.52 -1.14
CA ILE A 99 -17.86 -20.92 -1.12
C ILE A 99 -18.13 -20.18 -2.44
N ALA A 100 -17.14 -19.43 -2.92
CA ALA A 100 -17.20 -18.79 -4.24
C ALA A 100 -15.82 -18.71 -4.89
N ASP A 101 -15.75 -19.09 -6.17
CA ASP A 101 -14.56 -18.91 -6.99
C ASP A 101 -14.44 -17.43 -7.42
N MET A 102 -13.70 -16.64 -6.66
CA MET A 102 -13.50 -15.21 -6.86
C MET A 102 -12.08 -14.94 -7.32
N ARG A 103 -11.86 -14.96 -8.62
CA ARG A 103 -10.52 -14.87 -9.24
C ARG A 103 -9.75 -13.60 -8.90
N GLY A 104 -10.44 -12.49 -8.64
CA GLY A 104 -9.84 -11.20 -8.35
C GLY A 104 -9.27 -11.06 -6.94
N VAL A 105 -9.65 -11.93 -6.00
CA VAL A 105 -9.15 -11.86 -4.62
C VAL A 105 -7.66 -12.17 -4.59
N GLY A 106 -6.88 -11.25 -4.02
CA GLY A 106 -5.42 -11.31 -3.97
C GLY A 106 -4.71 -10.96 -5.27
N GLN A 107 -5.45 -10.67 -6.36
CA GLN A 107 -4.88 -10.28 -7.64
C GLN A 107 -4.74 -8.76 -7.76
N ASN A 108 -3.97 -8.31 -8.76
CA ASN A 108 -3.76 -6.89 -9.02
C ASN A 108 -3.15 -6.15 -7.82
N LEU A 109 -2.24 -6.79 -7.09
CA LEU A 109 -1.48 -6.13 -6.04
C LEU A 109 -0.72 -4.95 -6.65
N ARG A 110 -1.07 -3.74 -6.27
CA ARG A 110 -0.42 -2.51 -6.71
C ARG A 110 0.36 -1.89 -5.56
N ASP A 111 1.49 -1.32 -5.90
CA ASP A 111 2.29 -0.50 -4.98
C ASP A 111 3.06 0.55 -5.77
N HIS A 112 3.72 1.44 -5.09
CA HIS A 112 4.65 2.40 -5.66
C HIS A 112 6.07 1.87 -5.45
N PRO A 113 6.77 1.40 -6.50
CA PRO A 113 8.18 1.06 -6.39
C PRO A 113 9.03 2.32 -6.21
N ALA A 114 10.06 2.22 -5.40
CA ALA A 114 11.06 3.26 -5.26
C ALA A 114 12.47 2.69 -5.13
N VAL A 115 13.45 3.46 -5.59
CA VAL A 115 14.86 3.27 -5.31
C VAL A 115 15.42 4.55 -4.65
N HIS A 116 16.62 4.46 -4.10
CA HIS A 116 17.27 5.60 -3.47
C HIS A 116 18.63 5.85 -4.12
N VAL A 117 18.81 7.03 -4.74
CA VAL A 117 20.14 7.53 -5.02
C VAL A 117 20.71 8.05 -3.70
N ARG A 118 21.81 7.46 -3.26
CA ARG A 118 22.42 7.74 -1.95
C ARG A 118 23.67 8.60 -2.12
N TRP A 119 23.75 9.65 -1.34
CA TRP A 119 24.85 10.59 -1.33
C TRP A 119 25.48 10.65 0.04
N ARG A 120 26.81 10.63 0.10
CA ARG A 120 27.54 10.97 1.32
C ARG A 120 27.47 12.48 1.55
N ALA A 121 27.24 12.90 2.77
CA ALA A 121 27.35 14.29 3.13
C ALA A 121 28.82 14.72 3.26
N GLU A 122 29.09 16.02 3.06
CA GLU A 122 30.39 16.57 3.40
C GLU A 122 30.76 16.35 4.87
N ASP A 123 32.05 16.23 5.17
CA ASP A 123 32.55 15.81 6.48
C ASP A 123 32.19 16.82 7.59
N ASP A 124 32.08 18.10 7.25
CA ASP A 124 31.70 19.20 8.17
C ASP A 124 30.22 19.56 8.13
N PHE A 125 29.42 18.94 7.24
CA PHE A 125 27.99 19.19 7.17
C PHE A 125 27.29 18.84 8.49
N GLN A 126 26.51 19.77 8.99
CA GLN A 126 25.64 19.58 10.16
C GLN A 126 24.18 19.82 9.75
N MET A 127 23.34 18.81 9.92
CA MET A 127 21.89 19.01 9.71
C MET A 127 21.38 20.00 10.75
N PRO A 128 20.77 21.11 10.34
CA PRO A 128 20.13 22.04 11.29
C PRO A 128 19.12 21.31 12.18
N ASP A 129 19.09 21.66 13.46
CA ASP A 129 18.08 21.15 14.37
C ASP A 129 16.71 21.68 13.94
N VAL A 130 15.84 20.76 13.51
CA VAL A 130 14.53 21.10 12.98
C VAL A 130 13.48 20.19 13.61
N GLU A 131 12.56 20.80 14.30
CA GLU A 131 11.45 20.13 15.02
C GLU A 131 10.50 19.32 14.10
N VAL A 132 10.65 19.39 12.79
CA VAL A 132 9.68 18.82 11.83
C VAL A 132 10.28 17.60 11.13
N GLY A 133 9.48 16.56 11.00
CA GLY A 133 9.86 15.27 10.41
C GLY A 133 10.75 15.30 9.16
N PRO A 134 11.36 14.18 8.82
CA PRO A 134 12.51 14.12 7.89
C PRO A 134 12.18 14.48 6.43
N GLN A 135 10.91 14.55 6.06
CA GLN A 135 10.45 14.82 4.70
C GLN A 135 9.52 16.04 4.72
N LYS A 136 9.99 17.16 4.16
CA LYS A 136 9.24 18.42 4.15
C LYS A 136 8.73 18.81 2.77
N VAL A 137 9.42 18.39 1.73
CA VAL A 137 9.22 18.83 0.35
C VAL A 137 9.21 17.61 -0.56
N ALA A 138 8.38 17.63 -1.56
CA ALA A 138 8.39 16.67 -2.65
C ALA A 138 8.38 17.38 -4.01
N LEU A 139 9.03 16.77 -4.98
CA LEU A 139 8.86 17.09 -6.39
C LEU A 139 7.98 15.99 -7.01
N ARG A 140 6.86 16.42 -7.61
CA ARG A 140 6.07 15.56 -8.50
C ARG A 140 6.33 15.99 -9.92
N TYR A 141 6.61 15.02 -10.79
CA TYR A 141 6.98 15.31 -12.17
C TYR A 141 6.54 14.17 -13.09
N THR A 142 6.58 14.42 -14.37
CA THR A 142 6.38 13.42 -15.42
C THR A 142 7.76 12.92 -15.86
N ALA A 143 7.98 11.61 -15.88
CA ALA A 143 9.24 11.06 -16.39
C ALA A 143 9.46 11.49 -17.84
N VAL A 144 10.71 11.69 -18.22
CA VAL A 144 11.06 12.04 -19.61
C VAL A 144 10.56 10.93 -20.53
N GLY A 145 9.82 11.29 -21.57
CA GLY A 145 9.22 10.34 -22.51
C GLY A 145 7.92 9.68 -22.03
N SER A 146 7.45 9.96 -20.80
CA SER A 146 6.23 9.38 -20.28
C SER A 146 4.98 10.10 -20.80
N GLU A 147 3.97 9.34 -21.19
CA GLU A 147 2.62 9.83 -21.50
C GLU A 147 1.76 10.02 -20.24
N LEU A 148 2.21 9.50 -19.09
CA LEU A 148 1.49 9.53 -17.82
C LEU A 148 1.88 10.75 -17.00
N ARG A 149 1.01 11.75 -16.97
CA ARG A 149 1.27 13.00 -16.25
C ARG A 149 1.47 12.78 -14.74
N ASN A 150 2.54 13.38 -14.16
CA ASN A 150 2.87 13.32 -12.72
C ASN A 150 2.97 11.88 -12.19
N ASP A 151 3.61 11.02 -12.93
CA ASP A 151 3.79 9.61 -12.62
C ASP A 151 5.01 9.32 -11.73
N MET A 152 5.80 10.35 -11.41
CA MET A 152 7.00 10.23 -10.60
C MET A 152 6.97 11.16 -9.37
N VAL A 153 7.65 10.74 -8.33
CA VAL A 153 7.89 11.55 -7.13
C VAL A 153 9.35 11.48 -6.70
N ALA A 154 9.89 12.62 -6.32
CA ALA A 154 11.19 12.75 -5.68
C ALA A 154 11.01 13.29 -4.26
N VAL A 155 11.63 12.63 -3.30
CA VAL A 155 11.70 13.06 -1.90
C VAL A 155 13.10 12.86 -1.39
N MET A 156 13.64 13.86 -0.71
CA MET A 156 14.95 13.77 -0.06
C MET A 156 14.76 13.61 1.44
N ARG A 157 15.57 12.76 2.05
CA ARG A 157 15.65 12.62 3.51
C ARG A 157 17.09 12.46 3.97
N TRP A 158 17.35 12.92 5.19
CA TRP A 158 18.59 12.75 5.90
C TRP A 158 18.60 11.44 6.70
N ASN A 159 19.66 10.64 6.56
CA ASN A 159 19.94 9.46 7.34
C ASN A 159 21.10 9.75 8.31
N SER A 160 20.78 10.23 9.49
CA SER A 160 21.74 10.70 10.49
C SER A 160 22.80 9.65 10.90
N PRO A 161 22.44 8.38 11.17
CA PRO A 161 23.42 7.38 11.57
C PRO A 161 24.55 7.16 10.57
N ASN A 162 24.24 7.25 9.28
CA ASN A 162 25.20 6.98 8.20
C ASN A 162 25.78 8.26 7.58
N ARG A 163 25.29 9.44 7.98
CA ARG A 163 25.62 10.74 7.36
C ARG A 163 25.38 10.75 5.85
N GLU A 164 24.19 10.30 5.47
CA GLU A 164 23.78 10.14 4.07
C GLU A 164 22.51 10.92 3.76
N PHE A 165 22.42 11.43 2.55
CA PHE A 165 21.18 11.86 1.94
C PHE A 165 20.63 10.75 1.04
N LEU A 166 19.35 10.44 1.21
CA LEU A 166 18.63 9.51 0.36
C LEU A 166 17.65 10.30 -0.50
N MET A 167 17.94 10.36 -1.80
CA MET A 167 17.03 10.92 -2.79
C MET A 167 16.17 9.80 -3.37
N SER A 168 14.92 9.73 -2.93
CA SER A 168 13.99 8.69 -3.38
C SER A 168 13.48 9.01 -4.78
N VAL A 169 13.61 8.06 -5.68
CA VAL A 169 12.98 8.02 -7.01
C VAL A 169 11.80 7.08 -6.90
N GLY A 170 10.59 7.61 -6.86
CA GLY A 170 9.36 6.83 -6.73
C GLY A 170 8.50 6.88 -7.98
N LEU A 171 7.93 5.75 -8.37
CA LEU A 171 7.05 5.60 -9.51
C LEU A 171 5.59 5.43 -9.05
N TYR A 172 4.73 6.41 -9.32
CA TYR A 172 3.35 6.40 -8.88
C TYR A 172 2.39 5.57 -9.76
N LEU A 173 2.59 5.56 -11.05
CA LEU A 173 1.72 4.85 -11.99
C LEU A 173 2.47 3.67 -12.61
N ALA A 174 2.93 2.74 -11.79
CA ALA A 174 3.53 1.50 -12.26
C ALA A 174 2.56 0.72 -13.15
N LYS A 175 3.06 0.11 -14.23
CA LYS A 175 2.29 -0.80 -15.08
C LYS A 175 2.33 -2.22 -14.55
N ALA A 176 3.43 -2.61 -13.90
CA ALA A 176 3.54 -3.88 -13.24
C ALA A 176 2.51 -4.03 -12.12
N SER A 177 2.01 -5.23 -11.94
CA SER A 177 1.15 -5.62 -10.83
C SER A 177 1.54 -7.00 -10.34
N GLY A 178 1.45 -7.18 -9.05
CA GLY A 178 1.72 -8.43 -8.37
C GLY A 178 0.46 -9.17 -7.98
N GLU A 179 0.66 -10.16 -7.14
CA GLU A 179 -0.41 -10.95 -6.55
C GLU A 179 -0.12 -11.33 -5.09
N MET A 180 -1.16 -11.69 -4.40
CA MET A 180 -1.11 -12.30 -3.08
C MET A 180 -1.56 -13.75 -3.17
N ARG A 181 -0.84 -14.67 -2.54
CA ARG A 181 -1.14 -16.09 -2.53
C ARG A 181 -1.39 -16.59 -1.11
N LEU A 182 -2.46 -17.35 -0.95
CA LEU A 182 -2.71 -18.07 0.29
C LEU A 182 -1.74 -19.26 0.37
N VAL A 183 -1.10 -19.41 1.52
CA VAL A 183 -0.12 -20.50 1.77
C VAL A 183 -0.54 -21.44 2.90
N SER A 184 -1.57 -21.10 3.66
CA SER A 184 -2.07 -21.89 4.79
C SER A 184 -3.51 -21.52 5.12
N ALA A 185 -4.26 -22.46 5.68
CA ALA A 185 -5.56 -22.19 6.31
C ALA A 185 -5.44 -21.58 7.73
N ASP A 186 -4.23 -21.57 8.29
CA ASP A 186 -3.96 -20.92 9.58
C ASP A 186 -3.88 -19.40 9.39
N SER A 187 -4.78 -18.66 9.99
CA SER A 187 -4.87 -17.20 9.91
C SER A 187 -3.66 -16.46 10.51
N HIS A 188 -2.83 -17.13 11.30
CA HIS A 188 -1.59 -16.58 11.83
C HIS A 188 -0.42 -16.66 10.83
N VAL A 189 -0.56 -17.47 9.77
CA VAL A 189 0.44 -17.57 8.71
C VAL A 189 0.15 -16.48 7.66
N GLN A 190 1.12 -15.58 7.48
CA GLN A 190 0.99 -14.49 6.49
C GLN A 190 0.92 -15.05 5.06
N PRO A 191 0.09 -14.46 4.18
CA PRO A 191 0.09 -14.81 2.77
C PRO A 191 1.42 -14.43 2.11
N GLU A 192 1.77 -15.11 1.04
CA GLU A 192 2.88 -14.73 0.18
C GLU A 192 2.51 -13.51 -0.64
N LEU A 193 3.40 -12.50 -0.67
CA LEU A 193 3.23 -11.26 -1.43
C LEU A 193 4.27 -11.21 -2.55
N ASP A 194 3.82 -11.36 -3.78
CA ASP A 194 4.65 -11.18 -4.96
C ASP A 194 4.33 -9.81 -5.57
N TYR A 195 5.20 -8.84 -5.36
CA TYR A 195 4.97 -7.46 -5.77
C TYR A 195 5.18 -7.22 -7.27
N HIS A 196 6.01 -8.03 -7.94
CA HIS A 196 6.46 -7.80 -9.31
C HIS A 196 6.98 -6.38 -9.57
N LEU A 197 7.63 -5.75 -8.58
CA LEU A 197 8.14 -4.38 -8.72
C LEU A 197 9.04 -4.25 -9.95
N LEU A 198 8.74 -3.25 -10.79
CA LEU A 198 9.47 -2.95 -12.02
C LEU A 198 9.49 -4.08 -13.07
N ASN A 199 8.65 -5.08 -12.96
CA ASN A 199 8.54 -6.18 -13.92
C ASN A 199 7.75 -5.78 -15.20
N HIS A 200 7.95 -4.54 -15.66
CA HIS A 200 7.39 -4.03 -16.90
C HIS A 200 8.40 -3.09 -17.57
N PRO A 201 8.74 -3.25 -18.87
CA PRO A 201 9.76 -2.43 -19.53
C PRO A 201 9.54 -0.92 -19.42
N TYR A 202 8.29 -0.48 -19.52
CA TYR A 202 7.93 0.94 -19.38
C TYR A 202 8.16 1.49 -17.98
N ASP A 203 8.09 0.66 -16.95
CA ASP A 203 8.40 1.06 -15.57
C ASP A 203 9.92 1.25 -15.41
N LEU A 204 10.73 0.35 -15.98
CA LEU A 204 12.19 0.45 -16.00
C LEU A 204 12.66 1.71 -16.75
N GLU A 205 12.10 1.97 -17.94
CA GLU A 205 12.43 3.17 -18.72
C GLU A 205 12.24 4.45 -17.90
N ARG A 206 11.09 4.60 -17.24
CA ARG A 206 10.78 5.78 -16.42
C ARG A 206 11.66 5.86 -15.18
N MET A 207 11.97 4.74 -14.56
CA MET A 207 12.85 4.69 -13.39
C MET A 207 14.30 5.02 -13.78
N ARG A 208 14.82 4.54 -14.91
CA ARG A 208 16.16 4.96 -15.42
C ARG A 208 16.22 6.47 -15.62
N ALA A 209 15.22 7.04 -16.29
CA ALA A 209 15.15 8.50 -16.49
C ALA A 209 15.12 9.25 -15.14
N GLY A 210 14.35 8.72 -14.18
CA GLY A 210 14.29 9.27 -12.83
C GLY A 210 15.62 9.23 -12.08
N VAL A 211 16.33 8.11 -12.12
CA VAL A 211 17.65 7.98 -11.47
C VAL A 211 18.66 8.95 -12.08
N ARG A 212 18.75 9.04 -13.40
CA ARG A 212 19.64 9.99 -14.08
C ARG A 212 19.37 11.44 -13.69
N MET A 213 18.11 11.82 -13.66
CA MET A 213 17.71 13.16 -13.20
C MET A 213 18.10 13.42 -11.73
N HIS A 214 18.03 12.42 -10.86
CA HIS A 214 18.43 12.59 -9.45
C HIS A 214 19.94 12.69 -9.28
N LEU A 215 20.72 12.05 -10.14
CA LEU A 215 22.18 12.26 -10.20
C LEU A 215 22.50 13.69 -10.62
N GLU A 216 21.86 14.20 -11.68
CA GLU A 216 21.99 15.60 -12.11
C GLU A 216 21.58 16.60 -11.00
N PHE A 217 20.54 16.29 -10.22
CA PHE A 217 20.16 17.13 -9.08
C PHE A 217 21.28 17.23 -8.03
N GLY A 218 21.94 16.13 -7.73
CA GLY A 218 23.03 16.11 -6.76
C GLY A 218 24.25 16.94 -7.17
N GLU A 219 24.46 17.14 -8.47
CA GLU A 219 25.53 17.98 -9.04
C GLU A 219 25.15 19.48 -9.10
N HIS A 220 23.91 19.84 -8.75
CA HIS A 220 23.46 21.23 -8.79
C HIS A 220 24.19 22.08 -7.74
N PRO A 221 24.64 23.31 -8.07
CA PRO A 221 25.42 24.20 -7.16
C PRO A 221 24.75 24.45 -5.80
N ALA A 222 23.43 24.30 -5.69
CA ALA A 222 22.72 24.43 -4.41
C ALA A 222 23.10 23.36 -3.38
N TYR A 223 23.75 22.27 -3.81
CA TYR A 223 24.22 21.19 -2.94
C TYR A 223 25.73 21.27 -2.63
N GLU A 224 26.40 22.28 -3.13
CA GLU A 224 27.82 22.54 -2.81
C GLU A 224 28.00 22.74 -1.31
N GLY A 225 28.97 22.05 -0.71
CA GLY A 225 29.17 21.99 0.74
C GLY A 225 28.15 21.14 1.52
N ILE A 226 27.26 20.44 0.82
CA ILE A 226 26.26 19.53 1.42
C ILE A 226 26.50 18.09 1.00
N LEU A 227 26.57 17.84 -0.32
CA LEU A 227 26.77 16.52 -0.91
C LEU A 227 28.22 16.37 -1.38
N LYS A 228 28.86 15.27 -1.00
CA LYS A 228 30.25 14.97 -1.30
C LYS A 228 30.41 14.05 -2.51
N GLU A 229 29.74 12.91 -2.47
CA GLU A 229 29.86 11.87 -3.51
C GLU A 229 28.61 10.98 -3.54
N VAL A 230 28.32 10.41 -4.70
CA VAL A 230 27.33 9.32 -4.85
C VAL A 230 27.94 8.04 -4.29
N ILE A 231 27.23 7.35 -3.43
CA ILE A 231 27.64 6.06 -2.87
C ILE A 231 26.77 4.90 -3.36
N ASP A 232 25.61 5.17 -3.96
CA ASP A 232 24.74 4.18 -4.58
C ASP A 232 23.74 4.90 -5.51
N PRO A 233 23.60 4.52 -6.81
CA PRO A 233 24.28 3.44 -7.52
C PRO A 233 25.79 3.64 -7.66
N LEU A 234 26.51 2.53 -7.85
CA LEU A 234 27.95 2.57 -8.14
C LEU A 234 28.20 2.98 -9.59
N PRO A 235 29.39 3.49 -9.96
CA PRO A 235 29.70 3.83 -11.34
C PRO A 235 29.45 2.68 -12.33
N ALA A 236 29.75 1.44 -11.96
CA ALA A 236 29.51 0.27 -12.78
C ALA A 236 28.01 0.02 -13.07
N ASP A 237 27.12 0.43 -12.19
CA ASP A 237 25.67 0.33 -12.38
C ASP A 237 25.15 1.33 -13.41
N LEU A 238 25.93 2.37 -13.72
CA LEU A 238 25.57 3.47 -14.61
C LEU A 238 26.17 3.35 -16.03
N GLU A 239 26.95 2.29 -16.31
CA GLU A 239 27.66 2.12 -17.58
C GLU A 239 26.71 1.91 -18.78
N SER A 240 25.55 1.30 -18.55
CA SER A 240 24.55 1.03 -19.59
C SER A 240 23.13 0.98 -19.02
N ASP A 241 22.13 0.95 -19.89
CA ASP A 241 20.74 0.71 -19.47
C ASP A 241 20.59 -0.67 -18.80
N ASP A 242 21.26 -1.69 -19.30
CA ASP A 242 21.18 -3.05 -18.74
C ASP A 242 21.76 -3.12 -17.32
N THR A 243 22.90 -2.47 -17.06
CA THR A 243 23.50 -2.43 -15.72
C THR A 243 22.63 -1.63 -14.75
N LEU A 244 22.03 -0.53 -15.23
CA LEU A 244 21.12 0.27 -14.44
C LEU A 244 19.81 -0.48 -14.15
N ASP A 245 19.27 -1.24 -15.10
CA ASP A 245 18.09 -2.11 -14.88
C ASP A 245 18.37 -3.17 -13.83
N ASN A 246 19.54 -3.81 -13.89
CA ASN A 246 19.95 -4.77 -12.87
C ASN A 246 20.05 -4.13 -11.47
N TRP A 247 20.56 -2.89 -11.38
CA TRP A 247 20.56 -2.14 -10.13
C TRP A 247 19.14 -1.79 -9.67
N LEU A 248 18.28 -1.31 -10.55
CA LEU A 248 16.87 -1.01 -10.26
C LEU A 248 16.14 -2.23 -9.70
N LEU A 249 16.25 -3.38 -10.37
CA LEU A 249 15.56 -4.61 -9.96
C LEU A 249 16.01 -5.14 -8.60
N ARG A 250 17.32 -5.02 -8.27
CA ARG A 250 17.82 -5.48 -6.95
C ARG A 250 17.62 -4.47 -5.82
N SER A 251 17.39 -3.18 -6.17
CA SER A 251 17.30 -2.07 -5.21
C SER A 251 15.87 -1.59 -4.99
N ALA A 252 14.93 -1.98 -5.87
CA ALA A 252 13.54 -1.57 -5.77
C ALA A 252 12.91 -2.07 -4.47
N ALA A 253 12.25 -1.15 -3.78
CA ALA A 253 11.51 -1.44 -2.56
C ALA A 253 10.10 -0.84 -2.63
N THR A 254 9.22 -1.37 -1.82
CA THR A 254 7.87 -0.85 -1.61
C THR A 254 7.90 0.53 -0.94
N MET A 255 7.02 1.43 -1.36
CA MET A 255 6.72 2.66 -0.61
C MET A 255 5.67 2.45 0.49
N HIS A 256 5.28 1.21 0.77
CA HIS A 256 4.21 0.84 1.70
C HIS A 256 2.85 1.40 1.29
N HIS A 257 2.55 1.38 0.00
CA HIS A 257 1.31 1.86 -0.58
C HIS A 257 0.49 0.73 -1.24
N ILE A 258 0.63 -0.50 -0.73
CA ILE A 258 -0.12 -1.67 -1.21
C ILE A 258 -1.60 -1.34 -1.33
N SER A 259 -2.21 -1.78 -2.44
CA SER A 259 -3.61 -1.52 -2.74
C SER A 259 -4.14 -2.49 -3.81
N CYS A 260 -5.43 -2.43 -4.12
CA CYS A 260 -6.07 -3.03 -5.29
C CYS A 260 -6.23 -4.56 -5.27
N THR A 261 -5.99 -5.23 -4.16
CA THR A 261 -6.00 -6.70 -4.00
C THR A 261 -7.40 -7.34 -3.86
N ALA A 262 -8.45 -6.52 -3.81
CA ALA A 262 -9.85 -6.89 -3.86
C ALA A 262 -10.63 -5.82 -4.65
N ARG A 263 -10.15 -5.50 -5.86
CA ARG A 263 -10.53 -4.29 -6.59
C ARG A 263 -12.01 -4.20 -6.88
N MET A 264 -12.53 -2.98 -6.85
CA MET A 264 -13.89 -2.71 -7.29
C MET A 264 -14.02 -2.79 -8.82
N GLY A 265 -15.21 -3.15 -9.27
CA GLY A 265 -15.57 -3.17 -10.67
C GLY A 265 -17.00 -3.65 -10.89
N ASN A 266 -17.40 -3.71 -12.17
CA ASN A 266 -18.71 -4.24 -12.54
C ASN A 266 -18.76 -5.76 -12.29
N GLU A 267 -19.92 -6.29 -11.91
CA GLU A 267 -20.13 -7.73 -11.70
C GLU A 267 -19.80 -8.58 -12.94
N SER A 268 -19.90 -8.01 -14.13
CA SER A 268 -19.50 -8.69 -15.38
C SER A 268 -17.98 -8.82 -15.58
N ASP A 269 -17.17 -8.12 -14.77
CA ASP A 269 -15.73 -8.26 -14.77
C ASP A 269 -15.31 -9.39 -13.83
N PRO A 270 -14.79 -10.52 -14.35
CA PRO A 270 -14.43 -11.66 -13.50
C PRO A 270 -13.30 -11.39 -12.51
N MET A 271 -12.63 -10.26 -12.63
CA MET A 271 -11.57 -9.83 -11.73
C MET A 271 -12.06 -8.78 -10.70
N ALA A 272 -13.31 -8.34 -10.77
CA ALA A 272 -13.89 -7.48 -9.76
C ALA A 272 -14.32 -8.32 -8.53
N VAL A 273 -13.98 -7.81 -7.34
CA VAL A 273 -14.32 -8.47 -6.07
C VAL A 273 -15.49 -7.77 -5.40
N VAL A 274 -15.55 -6.44 -5.50
CA VAL A 274 -16.59 -5.62 -4.90
C VAL A 274 -17.21 -4.66 -5.91
N ASP A 275 -18.41 -4.19 -5.62
CA ASP A 275 -19.06 -3.10 -6.34
C ASP A 275 -18.54 -1.72 -5.86
N GLN A 276 -19.09 -0.65 -6.42
CA GLN A 276 -18.76 0.74 -6.05
C GLN A 276 -19.16 1.14 -4.62
N TYR A 277 -19.97 0.33 -3.95
CA TYR A 277 -20.41 0.50 -2.55
C TYR A 277 -19.61 -0.38 -1.59
N GLY A 278 -18.56 -1.05 -2.09
CA GLY A 278 -17.74 -2.00 -1.32
C GLY A 278 -18.40 -3.35 -1.05
N ARG A 279 -19.59 -3.63 -1.59
CA ARG A 279 -20.29 -4.92 -1.40
C ARG A 279 -19.60 -6.01 -2.18
N VAL A 280 -19.32 -7.13 -1.54
CA VAL A 280 -18.68 -8.29 -2.19
C VAL A 280 -19.68 -8.95 -3.15
N HIS A 281 -19.26 -9.11 -4.40
CA HIS A 281 -20.11 -9.73 -5.43
C HIS A 281 -20.57 -11.13 -5.05
N GLY A 282 -21.88 -11.37 -5.10
CA GLY A 282 -22.50 -12.68 -4.83
C GLY A 282 -22.53 -13.11 -3.37
N ILE A 283 -22.13 -12.26 -2.42
CA ILE A 283 -22.21 -12.52 -0.98
C ILE A 283 -23.00 -11.40 -0.30
N GLU A 284 -24.18 -11.72 0.23
CA GLU A 284 -25.02 -10.77 0.96
C GLU A 284 -24.40 -10.40 2.32
N GLY A 285 -24.56 -9.17 2.78
CA GLY A 285 -24.13 -8.73 4.11
C GLY A 285 -22.62 -8.66 4.30
N LEU A 286 -21.82 -8.61 3.23
CA LEU A 286 -20.37 -8.50 3.29
C LEU A 286 -19.85 -7.31 2.47
N ARG A 287 -19.06 -6.45 3.12
CA ARG A 287 -18.34 -5.34 2.46
C ARG A 287 -16.85 -5.38 2.74
N VAL A 288 -16.09 -4.78 1.84
CA VAL A 288 -14.68 -4.43 2.05
C VAL A 288 -14.55 -2.91 2.01
N CYS A 289 -13.85 -2.34 3.00
CA CYS A 289 -13.76 -0.89 3.20
C CYS A 289 -12.32 -0.48 3.55
N ASP A 290 -11.41 -0.65 2.61
CA ASP A 290 -10.01 -0.23 2.71
C ASP A 290 -9.36 -0.11 1.32
N LEU A 291 -8.03 0.04 1.26
CA LEU A 291 -7.31 0.22 0.00
C LEU A 291 -7.35 -0.97 -0.95
N SER A 292 -7.75 -2.16 -0.48
CA SER A 292 -7.85 -3.34 -1.35
C SER A 292 -8.88 -3.15 -2.47
N ILE A 293 -9.92 -2.35 -2.22
CA ILE A 293 -10.99 -2.13 -3.21
C ILE A 293 -10.63 -1.15 -4.34
N MET A 294 -9.51 -0.44 -4.24
CA MET A 294 -9.13 0.51 -5.30
C MET A 294 -8.95 -0.19 -6.63
N PRO A 295 -9.43 0.40 -7.74
CA PRO A 295 -9.24 -0.17 -9.08
C PRO A 295 -7.80 -0.04 -9.57
N ASP A 296 -7.08 1.01 -9.13
CA ASP A 296 -5.67 1.26 -9.42
C ASP A 296 -5.03 2.12 -8.32
N CYS A 297 -3.70 2.08 -8.22
CA CYS A 297 -2.94 2.85 -7.23
C CYS A 297 -2.93 4.35 -7.58
N PRO A 298 -3.15 5.27 -6.62
CA PRO A 298 -3.26 6.70 -6.89
C PRO A 298 -1.90 7.36 -7.10
N ARG A 299 -1.87 8.58 -7.64
CA ARG A 299 -0.66 9.43 -7.70
C ARG A 299 -0.38 10.15 -6.38
N ALA A 300 -0.49 9.43 -5.26
CA ALA A 300 -0.34 10.00 -3.93
C ALA A 300 -0.05 8.91 -2.90
N ASN A 301 0.46 9.31 -1.73
CA ASN A 301 0.47 8.46 -0.55
C ASN A 301 -0.95 8.00 -0.22
N THR A 302 -1.10 6.77 0.22
CA THR A 302 -2.40 6.08 0.31
C THR A 302 -3.18 6.35 1.60
N ASN A 303 -2.61 7.08 2.57
CA ASN A 303 -3.30 7.37 3.84
C ASN A 303 -4.61 8.16 3.65
N SER A 304 -4.61 9.25 2.85
CA SER A 304 -5.83 10.01 2.59
C SER A 304 -6.86 9.22 1.78
N PRO A 305 -6.49 8.49 0.71
CA PRO A 305 -7.40 7.57 0.03
C PRO A 305 -8.05 6.55 0.97
N ALA A 306 -7.29 5.94 1.90
CA ALA A 306 -7.85 4.99 2.86
C ALA A 306 -8.96 5.62 3.72
N MET A 307 -8.70 6.82 4.27
CA MET A 307 -9.71 7.56 5.04
C MET A 307 -10.92 7.96 4.18
N THR A 308 -10.70 8.39 2.94
CA THR A 308 -11.77 8.76 2.01
C THR A 308 -12.67 7.58 1.68
N ILE A 309 -12.10 6.37 1.49
CA ILE A 309 -12.86 5.13 1.30
C ILE A 309 -13.72 4.85 2.53
N GLY A 310 -13.14 4.94 3.74
CA GLY A 310 -13.87 4.73 4.98
C GLY A 310 -15.07 5.67 5.14
N GLU A 311 -14.86 6.97 4.95
CA GLU A 311 -15.93 7.99 4.99
C GLU A 311 -17.01 7.71 3.93
N ARG A 312 -16.58 7.41 2.70
CA ARG A 312 -17.52 7.22 1.59
C ARG A 312 -18.38 5.97 1.74
N ILE A 313 -17.79 4.85 2.16
CA ILE A 313 -18.55 3.62 2.42
C ILE A 313 -19.51 3.82 3.60
N ALA A 314 -19.07 4.50 4.66
CA ALA A 314 -19.95 4.83 5.79
C ALA A 314 -21.15 5.70 5.37
N ASP A 315 -20.97 6.65 4.44
CA ASP A 315 -22.08 7.44 3.89
C ASP A 315 -23.07 6.59 3.09
N PHE A 316 -22.58 5.63 2.32
CA PHE A 316 -23.46 4.69 1.60
C PHE A 316 -24.26 3.83 2.57
N MET A 317 -23.62 3.28 3.61
CA MET A 317 -24.31 2.47 4.63
C MET A 317 -25.38 3.25 5.41
N LYS A 318 -25.18 4.55 5.65
CA LYS A 318 -26.19 5.41 6.31
C LYS A 318 -27.39 5.72 5.41
N ALA A 319 -27.23 5.63 4.10
CA ALA A 319 -28.27 5.95 3.11
C ALA A 319 -29.17 4.74 2.78
N GLU A 320 -28.81 3.56 3.21
CA GLU A 320 -29.59 2.29 3.13
C GLU A 320 -30.52 2.11 4.33
#